data_dd19776c011941ebf6b0ae405534d9f3
#
_entry.id   dd19776c011941ebf6b0ae405534d9f3
#
_cell.length_a   1.000
_cell.length_b   1.000
_cell.length_c   1.000
_cell.angle_alpha   90.00
_cell.angle_beta   90.00
_cell.angle_gamma   90.00
#
_symmetry.space_group_name_H-M   'P 1'
#
loop_
_entity.id
_entity.type
_entity.pdbx_description
1 polymer ?
#
loop_
_entity_poly.entity_id
_entity_poly.type
_entity_poly.pdbx_seq_one_letter_code
_entity_poly.pdbx_strand_id
1 'polypeptide(L)'
;FGRCRKEAIDYAVMEHTDRGVVVPLDAGWDDVGSYAALRDVSPRDGHGNALRGDVLAIDSHDCYVRADSRFVGVVGLDGCVVVETKDAVLVAPVDRAQEVKRLVEELDVRGRPETRLGREVFRPWGSYDSIDSGSGFQVKRLTVLPGASLSLQLHRRRAE
;
A
#
# COMPACT_ATOMS: atom_id res chain seq x y z
N PHE A 1 10.01 19.19 18.53
CA PHE A 1 9.94 18.29 17.36
C PHE A 1 10.38 19.01 16.08
N GLY A 2 9.85 20.21 15.77
CA GLY A 2 10.18 20.96 14.56
C GLY A 2 11.64 21.42 14.40
N ARG A 3 12.48 21.27 15.42
CA ARG A 3 13.93 21.58 15.39
C ARG A 3 14.81 20.34 15.24
N CYS A 4 14.23 19.14 15.24
CA CYS A 4 14.99 17.90 15.05
C CYS A 4 15.39 17.76 13.57
N ARG A 5 16.60 17.26 13.32
CA ARG A 5 17.02 16.86 11.98
C ARG A 5 16.11 15.75 11.46
N LYS A 6 15.76 15.78 10.19
CA LYS A 6 15.08 14.67 9.49
C LYS A 6 16.14 13.64 9.06
N GLU A 7 16.60 12.87 10.00
CA GLU A 7 17.67 11.91 9.79
C GLU A 7 17.35 10.64 10.59
N ALA A 8 17.57 9.47 10.00
CA ALA A 8 17.40 8.21 10.69
C ALA A 8 18.43 8.10 11.82
N ILE A 9 18.05 7.46 12.93
CA ILE A 9 18.93 7.28 14.09
C ILE A 9 20.19 6.50 13.74
N ASP A 10 20.11 5.64 12.73
CA ASP A 10 21.24 4.87 12.22
C ASP A 10 22.35 5.80 11.75
N TYR A 11 22.04 6.79 10.91
CA TYR A 11 22.99 7.78 10.42
C TYR A 11 23.36 8.82 11.47
N ALA A 12 22.38 9.29 12.26
CA ALA A 12 22.61 10.36 13.22
C ALA A 12 23.41 9.93 14.45
N VAL A 13 23.35 8.66 14.84
CA VAL A 13 23.91 8.15 16.09
C VAL A 13 24.70 6.85 15.87
N MET A 14 24.11 5.84 15.22
CA MET A 14 24.69 4.49 15.22
C MET A 14 25.98 4.40 14.40
N GLU A 15 26.11 5.14 13.31
CA GLU A 15 27.33 5.20 12.51
C GLU A 15 28.47 5.97 13.21
N HIS A 16 28.15 6.78 14.21
CA HIS A 16 29.11 7.66 14.90
C HIS A 16 29.45 7.21 16.32
N THR A 17 28.81 6.16 16.83
CA THR A 17 29.07 5.66 18.18
C THR A 17 30.00 4.44 18.17
N ASP A 18 30.98 4.46 19.06
CA ASP A 18 31.85 3.32 19.39
C ASP A 18 31.28 2.45 20.53
N ARG A 19 30.09 2.82 21.07
CA ARG A 19 29.41 2.13 22.16
C ARG A 19 28.31 1.20 21.72
N GLY A 20 28.15 1.00 20.40
CA GLY A 20 27.16 0.09 19.83
C GLY A 20 27.50 -1.36 20.19
N VAL A 21 26.50 -2.13 20.62
CA VAL A 21 26.62 -3.57 20.87
C VAL A 21 25.62 -4.30 19.99
N VAL A 22 26.09 -5.32 19.29
CA VAL A 22 25.23 -6.19 18.47
C VAL A 22 25.01 -7.51 19.22
N VAL A 23 23.74 -7.85 19.43
CA VAL A 23 23.34 -9.14 19.99
C VAL A 23 22.76 -9.97 18.84
N PRO A 24 23.39 -11.10 18.46
CA PRO A 24 22.84 -11.99 17.45
C PRO A 24 21.48 -12.54 17.90
N LEU A 25 20.49 -12.51 17.01
CA LEU A 25 19.13 -13.00 17.26
C LEU A 25 18.71 -13.91 16.08
N ASP A 26 18.42 -15.17 16.37
CA ASP A 26 17.81 -16.10 15.44
C ASP A 26 16.36 -16.37 15.89
N ALA A 27 15.45 -15.47 15.51
CA ALA A 27 14.05 -15.52 15.91
C ALA A 27 13.10 -15.49 14.69
N GLY A 28 13.62 -15.71 13.47
CA GLY A 28 12.82 -15.61 12.24
C GLY A 28 12.22 -14.20 12.04
N TRP A 29 12.90 -13.15 12.56
CA TRP A 29 12.44 -11.77 12.42
C TRP A 29 12.67 -11.25 11.01
N ASP A 30 11.68 -10.55 10.47
CA ASP A 30 11.76 -9.84 9.20
C ASP A 30 11.13 -8.46 9.37
N ASP A 31 11.71 -7.41 8.79
CA ASP A 31 11.17 -6.04 8.84
C ASP A 31 9.99 -5.82 7.89
N VAL A 32 9.72 -6.79 7.02
CA VAL A 32 8.63 -6.78 6.03
C VAL A 32 8.60 -5.50 5.20
N GLY A 33 9.78 -4.99 4.87
CA GLY A 33 9.96 -3.73 4.15
C GLY A 33 9.67 -3.79 2.65
N SER A 34 9.29 -4.94 2.09
CA SER A 34 9.03 -5.12 0.67
C SER A 34 7.93 -6.14 0.38
N TYR A 35 7.39 -6.13 -0.84
CA TYR A 35 6.44 -7.18 -1.28
C TYR A 35 7.10 -8.57 -1.37
N ALA A 36 8.40 -8.63 -1.61
CA ALA A 36 9.15 -9.88 -1.55
C ALA A 36 9.14 -10.46 -0.13
N ALA A 37 9.44 -9.65 0.88
CA ALA A 37 9.37 -10.03 2.28
C ALA A 37 7.93 -10.44 2.69
N LEU A 38 6.91 -9.69 2.25
CA LEU A 38 5.50 -10.05 2.45
C LEU A 38 5.17 -11.43 1.88
N ARG A 39 5.63 -11.75 0.67
CA ARG A 39 5.48 -13.09 0.08
C ARG A 39 6.12 -14.14 0.97
N ASP A 40 7.34 -13.88 1.44
CA ASP A 40 8.14 -14.86 2.18
C ASP A 40 7.56 -15.21 3.54
N VAL A 41 6.90 -14.24 4.22
CA VAL A 41 6.23 -14.47 5.51
C VAL A 41 4.75 -14.89 5.37
N SER A 42 4.19 -14.87 4.14
CA SER A 42 2.80 -15.27 3.89
C SER A 42 2.64 -16.78 3.67
N PRO A 43 1.50 -17.36 4.01
CA PRO A 43 1.17 -18.74 3.59
C PRO A 43 1.23 -18.85 2.06
N ARG A 44 1.82 -19.96 1.58
CA ARG A 44 1.96 -20.23 0.15
C ARG A 44 1.17 -21.45 -0.27
N ASP A 45 0.68 -21.45 -1.50
CA ASP A 45 0.07 -22.63 -2.13
C ASP A 45 1.13 -23.66 -2.58
N GLY A 46 0.68 -24.77 -3.19
CA GLY A 46 1.57 -25.84 -3.68
C GLY A 46 2.49 -25.41 -4.84
N HIS A 47 2.29 -24.23 -5.41
CA HIS A 47 3.10 -23.63 -6.47
C HIS A 47 3.99 -22.48 -5.97
N GLY A 48 4.07 -22.29 -4.64
CA GLY A 48 4.87 -21.23 -4.04
C GLY A 48 4.23 -19.84 -4.09
N ASN A 49 2.99 -19.71 -4.55
CA ASN A 49 2.30 -18.43 -4.61
C ASN A 49 1.71 -18.04 -3.26
N ALA A 50 1.84 -16.77 -2.88
CA ALA A 50 1.12 -16.15 -1.78
C ALA A 50 -0.06 -15.35 -2.32
N LEU A 51 -1.26 -15.87 -2.18
CA LEU A 51 -2.50 -15.30 -2.74
C LEU A 51 -3.35 -14.69 -1.62
N ARG A 52 -3.82 -13.46 -1.82
CA ARG A 52 -4.64 -12.74 -0.86
C ARG A 52 -5.81 -12.03 -1.55
N GLY A 53 -7.02 -12.22 -1.01
CA GLY A 53 -8.25 -11.68 -1.58
C GLY A 53 -8.88 -12.60 -2.63
N ASP A 54 -9.66 -12.03 -3.56
CA ASP A 54 -10.32 -12.77 -4.63
C ASP A 54 -9.36 -12.96 -5.82
N VAL A 55 -8.56 -14.02 -5.76
CA VAL A 55 -7.49 -14.31 -6.71
C VAL A 55 -7.61 -15.71 -7.29
N LEU A 56 -7.43 -15.84 -8.60
CA LEU A 56 -7.24 -17.10 -9.29
C LEU A 56 -5.90 -17.11 -10.04
N ALA A 57 -5.04 -18.05 -9.73
CA ALA A 57 -3.75 -18.27 -10.40
C ALA A 57 -3.80 -19.57 -11.21
N ILE A 58 -3.43 -19.50 -12.49
CA ILE A 58 -3.31 -20.65 -13.40
C ILE A 58 -1.89 -20.66 -13.95
N ASP A 59 -1.23 -21.81 -13.90
CA ASP A 59 0.14 -22.01 -14.40
C ASP A 59 1.13 -20.91 -13.94
N SER A 60 0.97 -20.49 -12.67
CA SER A 60 1.75 -19.39 -12.08
C SER A 60 2.48 -19.87 -10.85
N HIS A 61 3.75 -19.44 -10.67
CA HIS A 61 4.65 -19.93 -9.63
C HIS A 61 5.34 -18.77 -8.92
N ASP A 62 5.62 -18.96 -7.64
CA ASP A 62 6.40 -18.05 -6.79
C ASP A 62 5.95 -16.58 -6.81
N CYS A 63 4.65 -16.36 -7.04
CA CYS A 63 4.06 -15.03 -7.13
C CYS A 63 3.51 -14.56 -5.78
N TYR A 64 3.50 -13.25 -5.59
CA TYR A 64 2.69 -12.58 -4.57
C TYR A 64 1.55 -11.86 -5.27
N VAL A 65 0.30 -12.27 -5.02
CA VAL A 65 -0.87 -11.64 -5.64
C VAL A 65 -1.84 -11.19 -4.56
N ARG A 66 -2.14 -9.90 -4.53
CA ARG A 66 -3.08 -9.29 -3.59
C ARG A 66 -4.19 -8.56 -4.33
N ALA A 67 -5.41 -8.90 -4.02
CA ALA A 67 -6.64 -8.29 -4.53
C ALA A 67 -7.42 -7.67 -3.36
N ASP A 68 -7.43 -6.34 -3.26
CA ASP A 68 -8.12 -5.65 -2.17
C ASP A 68 -9.57 -5.30 -2.53
N SER A 69 -9.87 -5.11 -3.81
CA SER A 69 -11.19 -4.62 -4.21
C SER A 69 -11.82 -5.33 -5.40
N ARG A 70 -11.04 -5.96 -6.26
CA ARG A 70 -11.51 -6.64 -7.48
C ARG A 70 -11.00 -8.07 -7.54
N PHE A 71 -11.70 -8.90 -8.32
CA PHE A 71 -11.14 -10.17 -8.75
C PHE A 71 -9.86 -9.95 -9.57
N VAL A 72 -8.81 -10.70 -9.26
CA VAL A 72 -7.53 -10.71 -9.98
C VAL A 72 -7.24 -12.10 -10.50
N GLY A 73 -7.24 -12.25 -11.82
CA GLY A 73 -6.79 -13.48 -12.48
C GLY A 73 -5.37 -13.32 -12.99
N VAL A 74 -4.50 -14.31 -12.72
CA VAL A 74 -3.15 -14.37 -13.25
C VAL A 74 -2.90 -15.71 -13.95
N VAL A 75 -2.22 -15.68 -15.09
CA VAL A 75 -1.94 -16.86 -15.91
C VAL A 75 -0.51 -16.84 -16.39
N GLY A 76 0.22 -17.93 -16.16
CA GLY A 76 1.57 -18.11 -16.69
C GLY A 76 2.61 -17.15 -16.13
N LEU A 77 2.42 -16.64 -14.91
CA LEU A 77 3.37 -15.74 -14.24
C LEU A 77 4.36 -16.54 -13.40
N ASP A 78 5.60 -16.08 -13.38
CA ASP A 78 6.65 -16.63 -12.52
C ASP A 78 7.39 -15.51 -11.80
N GLY A 79 7.54 -15.66 -10.46
CA GLY A 79 8.26 -14.72 -9.64
C GLY A 79 7.76 -13.27 -9.72
N CYS A 80 6.44 -13.05 -9.77
CA CYS A 80 5.84 -11.73 -9.92
C CYS A 80 5.11 -11.27 -8.67
N VAL A 81 5.12 -9.96 -8.46
CA VAL A 81 4.25 -9.24 -7.53
C VAL A 81 3.11 -8.60 -8.32
N VAL A 82 1.87 -8.89 -7.93
CA VAL A 82 0.67 -8.22 -8.44
C VAL A 82 -0.13 -7.72 -7.24
N VAL A 83 -0.30 -6.41 -7.15
CA VAL A 83 -1.07 -5.79 -6.06
C VAL A 83 -2.14 -4.89 -6.67
N GLU A 84 -3.39 -5.24 -6.42
CA GLU A 84 -4.54 -4.45 -6.80
C GLU A 84 -5.12 -3.77 -5.56
N THR A 85 -5.32 -2.48 -5.66
CA THR A 85 -6.00 -1.65 -4.67
C THR A 85 -7.09 -0.82 -5.35
N LYS A 86 -7.90 -0.10 -4.58
CA LYS A 86 -8.91 0.82 -5.14
C LYS A 86 -8.31 1.91 -6.03
N ASP A 87 -7.02 2.22 -5.83
CA ASP A 87 -6.36 3.38 -6.48
C ASP A 87 -5.51 2.98 -7.68
N ALA A 88 -4.83 1.84 -7.59
CA ALA A 88 -3.83 1.45 -8.58
C ALA A 88 -3.65 -0.06 -8.66
N VAL A 89 -3.03 -0.50 -9.74
CA VAL A 89 -2.52 -1.85 -9.89
C VAL A 89 -1.02 -1.77 -10.09
N LEU A 90 -0.27 -2.49 -9.26
CA LEU A 90 1.17 -2.68 -9.40
C LEU A 90 1.45 -4.07 -9.95
N VAL A 91 2.32 -4.16 -10.96
CA VAL A 91 2.89 -5.42 -11.43
C VAL A 91 4.40 -5.24 -11.54
N ALA A 92 5.16 -6.12 -10.91
CA ALA A 92 6.62 -6.10 -10.96
C ALA A 92 7.19 -7.50 -10.75
N PRO A 93 8.39 -7.80 -11.25
CA PRO A 93 9.16 -8.96 -10.79
C PRO A 93 9.46 -8.84 -9.29
N VAL A 94 9.45 -9.98 -8.57
CA VAL A 94 9.67 -10.01 -7.11
C VAL A 94 11.05 -9.42 -6.75
N ASP A 95 12.07 -9.73 -7.51
CA ASP A 95 13.44 -9.25 -7.30
C ASP A 95 13.60 -7.74 -7.53
N ARG A 96 12.63 -7.12 -8.23
CA ARG A 96 12.58 -5.68 -8.47
C ARG A 96 11.52 -4.94 -7.64
N ALA A 97 10.86 -5.60 -6.72
CA ALA A 97 9.77 -5.01 -5.93
C ALA A 97 10.20 -3.77 -5.12
N GLN A 98 11.49 -3.63 -4.78
CA GLN A 98 12.01 -2.44 -4.10
C GLN A 98 12.08 -1.20 -5.00
N GLU A 99 12.11 -1.37 -6.32
CA GLU A 99 12.11 -0.25 -7.27
C GLU A 99 10.76 0.49 -7.35
N VAL A 100 9.71 -0.03 -6.69
CA VAL A 100 8.41 0.65 -6.56
C VAL A 100 8.57 2.08 -6.02
N LYS A 101 9.59 2.34 -5.19
CA LYS A 101 9.92 3.68 -4.71
C LYS A 101 10.17 4.66 -5.86
N ARG A 102 10.88 4.24 -6.89
CA ARG A 102 11.14 5.06 -8.09
C ARG A 102 9.85 5.37 -8.87
N LEU A 103 8.92 4.39 -8.90
CA LEU A 103 7.62 4.61 -9.51
C LEU A 103 6.82 5.67 -8.75
N VAL A 104 6.84 5.63 -7.42
CA VAL A 104 6.18 6.66 -6.57
C VAL A 104 6.80 8.03 -6.78
N GLU A 105 8.13 8.14 -6.85
CA GLU A 105 8.83 9.39 -7.15
C GLU A 105 8.41 9.96 -8.52
N GLU A 106 8.31 9.11 -9.54
CA GLU A 106 7.87 9.52 -10.88
C GLU A 106 6.40 9.97 -10.91
N LEU A 107 5.52 9.31 -10.16
CA LEU A 107 4.12 9.70 -10.01
C LEU A 107 4.01 11.08 -9.33
N ASP A 108 4.84 11.36 -8.31
CA ASP A 108 4.90 12.67 -7.65
C ASP A 108 5.37 13.77 -8.60
N VAL A 109 6.40 13.52 -9.41
CA VAL A 109 6.88 14.46 -10.44
C VAL A 109 5.76 14.77 -11.44
N ARG A 110 4.96 13.78 -11.82
CA ARG A 110 3.81 13.93 -12.72
C ARG A 110 2.59 14.55 -12.05
N GLY A 111 2.64 14.84 -10.75
CA GLY A 111 1.53 15.39 -9.98
C GLY A 111 0.32 14.47 -9.87
N ARG A 112 0.52 13.15 -9.95
CA ARG A 112 -0.54 12.16 -9.82
C ARG A 112 -1.08 12.14 -8.38
N PRO A 113 -2.42 12.12 -8.20
CA PRO A 113 -3.03 12.16 -6.87
C PRO A 113 -2.85 10.86 -6.07
N GLU A 114 -2.57 9.74 -6.70
CA GLU A 114 -2.48 8.40 -6.09
C GLU A 114 -1.36 8.30 -5.05
N THR A 115 -0.35 9.18 -5.11
CA THR A 115 0.75 9.25 -4.14
C THR A 115 0.39 10.01 -2.87
N ARG A 116 -0.67 10.84 -2.90
CA ARG A 116 -1.00 11.79 -1.82
C ARG A 116 -2.30 11.47 -1.11
N LEU A 117 -3.29 11.01 -1.85
CA LEU A 117 -4.64 10.79 -1.36
C LEU A 117 -5.11 9.43 -1.86
N GLY A 118 -5.20 8.47 -0.97
CA GLY A 118 -5.94 7.25 -1.26
C GLY A 118 -7.40 7.59 -1.58
N ARG A 119 -7.99 6.85 -2.50
CA ARG A 119 -9.39 6.98 -2.89
C ARG A 119 -10.32 6.81 -1.67
N GLU A 120 -9.95 5.91 -0.74
CA GLU A 120 -10.64 5.74 0.53
C GLU A 120 -9.89 6.46 1.65
N VAL A 121 -10.61 7.30 2.39
CA VAL A 121 -10.07 8.09 3.50
C VAL A 121 -10.85 7.78 4.77
N PHE A 122 -10.14 7.33 5.80
CA PHE A 122 -10.71 7.05 7.11
C PHE A 122 -10.83 8.32 7.96
N ARG A 123 -11.91 8.39 8.74
CA ARG A 123 -12.24 9.49 9.64
C ARG A 123 -12.75 8.91 10.97
N PRO A 124 -12.79 9.69 12.06
CA PRO A 124 -13.33 9.22 13.34
C PRO A 124 -14.77 8.71 13.27
N TRP A 125 -15.55 9.19 12.30
CA TRP A 125 -16.94 8.80 12.08
C TRP A 125 -17.13 7.63 11.11
N GLY A 126 -16.06 7.16 10.44
CA GLY A 126 -16.13 6.10 9.44
C GLY A 126 -15.15 6.31 8.30
N SER A 127 -15.61 6.23 7.05
CA SER A 127 -14.77 6.49 5.87
C SER A 127 -15.55 7.13 4.73
N TYR A 128 -14.83 7.71 3.79
CA TYR A 128 -15.39 8.02 2.48
C TYR A 128 -14.51 7.44 1.37
N ASP A 129 -15.18 6.97 0.32
CA ASP A 129 -14.56 6.45 -0.91
C ASP A 129 -14.95 7.37 -2.07
N SER A 130 -13.96 7.99 -2.73
CA SER A 130 -14.18 8.84 -3.91
C SER A 130 -14.36 7.94 -5.13
N ILE A 131 -15.62 7.68 -5.52
CA ILE A 131 -15.98 6.71 -6.57
C ILE A 131 -15.68 7.27 -7.94
N ASP A 132 -16.04 8.54 -8.16
CA ASP A 132 -15.89 9.19 -9.45
C ASP A 132 -15.73 10.69 -9.29
N SER A 133 -15.03 11.34 -10.23
CA SER A 133 -14.85 12.79 -10.23
C SER A 133 -14.57 13.29 -11.65
N GLY A 134 -15.10 14.46 -11.96
CA GLY A 134 -14.91 15.13 -13.24
C GLY A 134 -15.02 16.65 -13.10
N SER A 135 -15.02 17.34 -14.24
CA SER A 135 -15.18 18.79 -14.24
C SER A 135 -16.55 19.17 -13.69
N GLY A 136 -16.56 19.71 -12.47
CA GLY A 136 -17.77 20.20 -11.81
C GLY A 136 -18.55 19.17 -11.00
N PHE A 137 -18.11 17.92 -10.88
CA PHE A 137 -18.75 16.93 -10.04
C PHE A 137 -17.76 16.02 -9.29
N GLN A 138 -18.20 15.47 -8.16
CA GLN A 138 -17.53 14.41 -7.43
C GLN A 138 -18.57 13.48 -6.78
N VAL A 139 -18.40 12.17 -6.94
CA VAL A 139 -19.25 11.15 -6.32
C VAL A 139 -18.45 10.47 -5.19
N LYS A 140 -19.02 10.47 -3.99
CA LYS A 140 -18.42 9.81 -2.81
C LYS A 140 -19.39 8.82 -2.20
N ARG A 141 -18.89 7.66 -1.81
CA ARG A 141 -19.58 6.77 -0.89
C ARG A 141 -19.15 7.12 0.54
N LEU A 142 -20.11 7.39 1.41
CA LEU A 142 -19.86 7.61 2.82
C LEU A 142 -20.28 6.37 3.60
N THR A 143 -19.40 5.88 4.45
CA THR A 143 -19.68 4.78 5.39
C THR A 143 -19.58 5.35 6.79
N VAL A 144 -20.72 5.47 7.49
CA VAL A 144 -20.77 6.03 8.85
C VAL A 144 -20.93 4.90 9.85
N LEU A 145 -20.09 4.89 10.88
CA LEU A 145 -20.13 3.89 11.94
C LEU A 145 -21.41 4.06 12.79
N PRO A 146 -21.97 2.98 13.34
CA PRO A 146 -23.10 3.08 14.26
C PRO A 146 -22.80 4.03 15.42
N GLY A 147 -23.71 4.95 15.69
CA GLY A 147 -23.57 5.98 16.73
C GLY A 147 -22.66 7.17 16.38
N ALA A 148 -21.99 7.15 15.23
CA ALA A 148 -21.21 8.30 14.76
C ALA A 148 -22.08 9.29 13.97
N SER A 149 -21.61 10.52 13.86
CA SER A 149 -22.29 11.59 13.11
C SER A 149 -21.30 12.36 12.24
N LEU A 150 -21.80 12.86 11.12
CA LEU A 150 -21.09 13.78 10.23
C LEU A 150 -21.30 15.22 10.69
N SER A 151 -20.31 16.07 10.40
CA SER A 151 -20.46 17.52 10.59
C SER A 151 -21.53 18.04 9.64
N LEU A 152 -22.39 18.92 10.13
CA LEU A 152 -23.31 19.67 9.27
C LEU A 152 -22.50 20.57 8.32
N GLN A 153 -22.71 20.43 7.01
CA GLN A 153 -22.03 21.22 5.99
C GLN A 153 -23.05 21.97 5.14
N LEU A 154 -22.73 23.22 4.83
CA LEU A 154 -23.53 24.04 3.92
C LEU A 154 -22.65 24.45 2.73
N HIS A 155 -23.10 24.12 1.54
CA HIS A 155 -22.42 24.45 0.30
C HIS A 155 -23.17 25.51 -0.50
N ARG A 156 -22.58 26.69 -0.70
CA ARG A 156 -23.23 27.83 -1.40
C ARG A 156 -23.20 27.71 -2.92
N ARG A 157 -22.33 26.86 -3.48
CA ARG A 157 -22.10 26.75 -4.93
C ARG A 157 -22.12 25.29 -5.43
N ARG A 158 -22.70 24.41 -4.65
CA ARG A 158 -22.72 22.98 -4.95
C ARG A 158 -24.12 22.45 -4.66
N ALA A 159 -24.70 21.69 -5.61
CA ALA A 159 -25.88 20.89 -5.40
C ALA A 159 -25.47 19.46 -4.96
N GLU A 160 -26.27 18.88 -4.07
CA GLU A 160 -26.12 17.51 -3.59
C GLU A 160 -27.38 16.72 -3.91
#